data_0470bb210ccc501fdd8fb482ca878e8c
#
_entry.id   0470bb210ccc501fdd8fb482ca878e8c
#
_cell.length_a   1.000
_cell.length_b   1.000
_cell.length_c   1.000
_cell.angle_alpha   90.00
_cell.angle_beta   90.00
_cell.angle_gamma   90.00
#
_symmetry.space_group_name_H-M   'P 1'
#
loop_
_entity.id
_entity.type
_entity.pdbx_description
1 polymer ?
#
loop_
_entity_poly.entity_id
_entity_poly.type
_entity_poly.pdbx_seq_one_letter_code
_entity_poly.pdbx_strand_id
1 'polypeptide(L)'
;MAQVLIIGASKGIGLETTRQALEGGHQVRALARSAAGIRLSNPNLEKIQGDALNSTDIEVALDRVDVVIQALGVSSLGDLLRPVRLFSDATRILVSAMEGKALKRLICVTGFGAGDSRASISCFQRLPFQMVFGRAYADKSVQERMIKDSSLDWTIARPGVLTNGRRTGRYRIVDEPSEWRNGIISRADVADFLVRQIEDRTYMRKAPVLVY
;
A
#
# COMPACT_ATOMS: atom_id res chain seq x y z
N MET A 1 -2.78 -14.63 14.70
CA MET A 1 -3.81 -13.55 14.73
C MET A 1 -3.11 -12.27 15.14
N ALA A 2 -3.14 -11.23 14.33
CA ALA A 2 -2.47 -9.95 14.56
C ALA A 2 -3.50 -8.82 14.55
N GLN A 3 -3.18 -7.69 15.21
CA GLN A 3 -3.92 -6.43 15.09
C GLN A 3 -3.31 -5.61 13.95
N VAL A 4 -4.07 -5.40 12.89
CA VAL A 4 -3.60 -4.80 11.63
C VAL A 4 -4.26 -3.44 11.42
N LEU A 5 -3.45 -2.39 11.26
CA LEU A 5 -3.94 -1.09 10.80
C LEU A 5 -3.87 -1.05 9.27
N ILE A 6 -5.00 -0.76 8.60
CA ILE A 6 -5.06 -0.55 7.15
C ILE A 6 -5.37 0.92 6.87
N ILE A 7 -4.42 1.63 6.28
CA ILE A 7 -4.54 3.04 5.89
C ILE A 7 -4.99 3.13 4.43
N GLY A 8 -6.08 3.84 4.17
CA GLY A 8 -6.71 3.89 2.84
C GLY A 8 -7.75 2.78 2.63
N ALA A 9 -8.41 2.33 3.71
CA ALA A 9 -9.27 1.15 3.77
C ALA A 9 -10.63 1.29 3.07
N SER A 10 -11.05 2.49 2.63
CA SER A 10 -12.44 2.72 2.18
C SER A 10 -12.76 2.21 0.78
N LYS A 11 -11.77 1.94 -0.07
CA LYS A 11 -11.97 1.47 -1.45
C LYS A 11 -10.71 0.82 -2.05
N GLY A 12 -10.90 0.20 -3.22
CA GLY A 12 -9.79 -0.37 -4.00
C GLY A 12 -9.03 -1.46 -3.26
N ILE A 13 -7.69 -1.41 -3.34
CA ILE A 13 -6.81 -2.40 -2.68
C ILE A 13 -7.02 -2.40 -1.17
N GLY A 14 -7.11 -1.22 -0.53
CA GLY A 14 -7.26 -1.14 0.92
C GLY A 14 -8.56 -1.79 1.44
N LEU A 15 -9.70 -1.59 0.75
CA LEU A 15 -10.96 -2.23 1.11
C LEU A 15 -10.89 -3.75 0.92
N GLU A 16 -10.27 -4.19 -0.17
CA GLU A 16 -10.09 -5.60 -0.45
C GLU A 16 -9.14 -6.28 0.55
N THR A 17 -8.08 -5.57 0.96
CA THR A 17 -7.17 -6.01 2.02
C THR A 17 -7.90 -6.10 3.37
N THR A 18 -8.76 -5.13 3.69
CA THR A 18 -9.59 -5.17 4.90
C THR A 18 -10.47 -6.42 4.94
N ARG A 19 -11.16 -6.71 3.83
CA ARG A 19 -12.02 -7.90 3.72
C ARG A 19 -11.22 -9.18 3.93
N GLN A 20 -10.10 -9.34 3.22
CA GLN A 20 -9.29 -10.56 3.27
C GLN A 20 -8.55 -10.74 4.60
N ALA A 21 -8.12 -9.66 5.25
CA ALA A 21 -7.51 -9.74 6.59
C ALA A 21 -8.53 -10.22 7.63
N LEU A 22 -9.78 -9.74 7.54
CA LEU A 22 -10.87 -10.23 8.40
C LEU A 22 -11.20 -11.71 8.13
N GLU A 23 -11.23 -12.13 6.85
CA GLU A 23 -11.39 -13.54 6.45
C GLU A 23 -10.26 -14.43 6.99
N GLY A 24 -9.04 -13.89 7.07
CA GLY A 24 -7.87 -14.54 7.67
C GLY A 24 -7.87 -14.55 9.21
N GLY A 25 -8.92 -14.03 9.85
CA GLY A 25 -9.06 -14.04 11.32
C GLY A 25 -8.25 -12.96 12.04
N HIS A 26 -7.73 -11.95 11.33
CA HIS A 26 -7.04 -10.82 11.96
C HIS A 26 -8.03 -9.80 12.53
N GLN A 27 -7.61 -9.06 13.54
CA GLN A 27 -8.30 -7.85 13.99
C GLN A 27 -7.86 -6.68 13.11
N VAL A 28 -8.82 -5.90 12.59
CA VAL A 28 -8.53 -4.85 11.61
C VAL A 28 -9.00 -3.49 12.11
N ARG A 29 -8.10 -2.52 12.17
CA ARG A 29 -8.36 -1.10 12.31
C ARG A 29 -8.31 -0.46 10.93
N ALA A 30 -9.45 -0.02 10.40
CA ALA A 30 -9.60 0.49 9.04
C ALA A 30 -9.65 2.02 9.05
N LEU A 31 -8.50 2.68 8.78
CA LEU A 31 -8.40 4.14 8.72
C LEU A 31 -8.75 4.68 7.33
N ALA A 32 -9.73 5.57 7.27
CA ALA A 32 -10.08 6.29 6.06
C ALA A 32 -10.81 7.60 6.38
N ARG A 33 -10.70 8.60 5.51
CA ARG A 33 -11.48 9.86 5.59
C ARG A 33 -12.99 9.61 5.50
N SER A 34 -13.40 8.57 4.78
CA SER A 34 -14.80 8.12 4.63
C SER A 34 -15.01 6.74 5.23
N ALA A 35 -14.58 6.51 6.47
CA ALA A 35 -14.68 5.21 7.15
C ALA A 35 -16.13 4.72 7.28
N ALA A 36 -17.11 5.62 7.46
CA ALA A 36 -18.53 5.29 7.47
C ALA A 36 -19.03 4.64 6.16
N GLY A 37 -18.35 4.89 5.04
CA GLY A 37 -18.65 4.28 3.75
C GLY A 37 -18.18 2.83 3.60
N ILE A 38 -17.41 2.29 4.54
CA ILE A 38 -16.98 0.90 4.54
C ILE A 38 -18.18 0.00 4.89
N ARG A 39 -18.73 -0.70 3.89
CA ARG A 39 -19.93 -1.56 4.05
C ARG A 39 -19.62 -2.97 4.57
N LEU A 40 -18.45 -3.18 5.15
CA LEU A 40 -18.12 -4.44 5.83
C LEU A 40 -18.66 -4.41 7.26
N SER A 41 -19.18 -5.55 7.72
CA SER A 41 -19.59 -5.79 9.10
C SER A 41 -18.90 -7.04 9.60
N ASN A 42 -18.09 -6.90 10.65
CA ASN A 42 -17.36 -8.00 11.28
C ASN A 42 -17.01 -7.58 12.71
N PRO A 43 -17.12 -8.46 13.72
CA PRO A 43 -16.77 -8.13 15.10
C PRO A 43 -15.30 -7.74 15.31
N ASN A 44 -14.42 -8.18 14.40
CA ASN A 44 -13.00 -7.87 14.42
C ASN A 44 -12.64 -6.60 13.61
N LEU A 45 -13.64 -5.82 13.15
CA LEU A 45 -13.42 -4.60 12.37
C LEU A 45 -13.74 -3.35 13.19
N GLU A 46 -12.72 -2.55 13.43
CA GLU A 46 -12.85 -1.17 13.93
C GLU A 46 -12.69 -0.19 12.75
N LYS A 47 -13.69 0.67 12.53
CA LYS A 47 -13.67 1.70 11.49
C LYS A 47 -13.24 3.02 12.10
N ILE A 48 -12.10 3.56 11.66
CA ILE A 48 -11.53 4.81 12.18
C ILE A 48 -11.66 5.88 11.10
N GLN A 49 -12.43 6.93 11.41
CA GLN A 49 -12.46 8.11 10.56
C GLN A 49 -11.25 8.99 10.88
N GLY A 50 -10.41 9.26 9.88
CA GLY A 50 -9.22 10.07 10.05
C GLY A 50 -8.49 10.32 8.73
N ASP A 51 -7.55 11.25 8.76
CA ASP A 51 -6.71 11.62 7.63
C ASP A 51 -5.27 11.12 7.84
N ALA A 52 -4.74 10.41 6.85
CA ALA A 52 -3.34 9.96 6.86
C ALA A 52 -2.32 11.13 6.87
N LEU A 53 -2.75 12.36 6.59
CA LEU A 53 -1.95 13.58 6.66
C LEU A 53 -2.04 14.26 8.04
N ASN A 54 -2.83 13.73 8.97
CA ASN A 54 -2.94 14.24 10.34
C ASN A 54 -2.18 13.31 11.29
N SER A 55 -1.16 13.85 11.97
CA SER A 55 -0.32 13.07 12.90
C SER A 55 -1.12 12.51 14.09
N THR A 56 -2.05 13.29 14.63
CA THR A 56 -2.90 12.85 15.76
C THR A 56 -3.78 11.68 15.36
N ASP A 57 -4.39 11.72 14.16
CA ASP A 57 -5.22 10.62 13.67
C ASP A 57 -4.39 9.33 13.49
N ILE A 58 -3.15 9.47 12.99
CA ILE A 58 -2.22 8.35 12.84
C ILE A 58 -1.80 7.80 14.21
N GLU A 59 -1.47 8.64 15.18
CA GLU A 59 -1.10 8.21 16.53
C GLU A 59 -2.20 7.42 17.22
N VAL A 60 -3.45 7.88 17.11
CA VAL A 60 -4.64 7.18 17.62
C VAL A 60 -4.86 5.86 16.88
N ALA A 61 -4.70 5.87 15.55
CA ALA A 61 -4.88 4.67 14.74
C ALA A 61 -3.84 3.58 15.05
N LEU A 62 -2.62 3.94 15.45
CA LEU A 62 -1.53 3.02 15.77
C LEU A 62 -1.65 2.36 17.16
N ASP A 63 -2.67 2.68 17.95
CA ASP A 63 -2.82 2.07 19.28
C ASP A 63 -3.03 0.56 19.19
N ARG A 64 -2.20 -0.21 19.93
CA ARG A 64 -2.20 -1.69 19.99
C ARG A 64 -2.07 -2.39 18.62
N VAL A 65 -1.41 -1.79 17.65
CA VAL A 65 -1.21 -2.35 16.31
C VAL A 65 0.09 -3.16 16.26
N ASP A 66 0.03 -4.35 15.63
CA ASP A 66 1.20 -5.19 15.38
C ASP A 66 1.80 -4.92 14.00
N VAL A 67 0.93 -4.67 13.00
CA VAL A 67 1.30 -4.53 11.59
C VAL A 67 0.54 -3.39 10.94
N VAL A 68 1.22 -2.57 10.15
CA VAL A 68 0.60 -1.51 9.35
C VAL A 68 0.62 -1.86 7.87
N ILE A 69 -0.52 -1.73 7.19
CA ILE A 69 -0.65 -1.82 5.74
C ILE A 69 -1.06 -0.46 5.19
N GLN A 70 -0.17 0.19 4.44
CA GLN A 70 -0.45 1.46 3.78
C GLN A 70 -0.86 1.22 2.33
N ALA A 71 -2.15 1.43 2.02
CA ALA A 71 -2.75 1.22 0.70
C ALA A 71 -3.42 2.50 0.17
N LEU A 72 -2.73 3.63 0.30
CA LEU A 72 -3.21 4.92 -0.18
C LEU A 72 -3.26 4.96 -1.71
N GLY A 73 -4.31 5.56 -2.25
CA GLY A 73 -4.51 5.78 -3.68
C GLY A 73 -5.05 7.17 -3.95
N VAL A 74 -4.86 7.65 -5.19
CA VAL A 74 -5.49 8.90 -5.68
C VAL A 74 -6.96 8.62 -5.98
N SER A 75 -7.83 9.53 -5.56
CA SER A 75 -9.28 9.30 -5.64
C SER A 75 -9.89 9.66 -7.00
N SER A 76 -9.24 10.56 -7.75
CA SER A 76 -9.74 11.02 -9.04
C SER A 76 -8.60 11.31 -10.03
N LEU A 77 -8.92 11.31 -11.33
CA LEU A 77 -7.99 11.78 -12.37
C LEU A 77 -7.59 13.24 -12.17
N GLY A 78 -8.48 14.07 -11.64
CA GLY A 78 -8.19 15.48 -11.33
C GLY A 78 -7.10 15.65 -10.26
N ASP A 79 -7.02 14.71 -9.32
CA ASP A 79 -5.98 14.73 -8.28
C ASP A 79 -4.59 14.40 -8.86
N LEU A 80 -4.52 13.69 -9.99
CA LEU A 80 -3.26 13.38 -10.68
C LEU A 80 -2.66 14.61 -11.38
N LEU A 81 -3.48 15.61 -11.71
CA LEU A 81 -3.04 16.83 -12.40
C LEU A 81 -2.47 17.88 -11.42
N ARG A 82 -2.73 17.73 -10.12
CA ARG A 82 -2.17 18.59 -9.07
C ARG A 82 -0.81 18.08 -8.58
N PRO A 83 -0.01 18.90 -7.92
CA PRO A 83 1.19 18.41 -7.22
C PRO A 83 0.78 17.34 -6.21
N VAL A 84 1.13 16.08 -6.48
CA VAL A 84 0.84 14.96 -5.57
C VAL A 84 1.97 14.88 -4.55
N ARG A 85 1.66 15.10 -3.30
CA ARG A 85 2.53 14.89 -2.13
C ARG A 85 1.89 13.95 -1.10
N LEU A 86 0.73 13.40 -1.45
CA LEU A 86 -0.06 12.55 -0.56
C LEU A 86 0.74 11.36 -0.03
N PHE A 87 1.49 10.69 -0.92
CA PHE A 87 2.17 9.46 -0.56
C PHE A 87 3.39 9.73 0.32
N SER A 88 4.22 10.70 -0.06
CA SER A 88 5.42 11.08 0.70
C SER A 88 5.08 11.72 2.04
N ASP A 89 4.11 12.65 2.09
CA ASP A 89 3.75 13.33 3.33
C ASP A 89 3.07 12.38 4.34
N ALA A 90 2.12 11.55 3.88
CA ALA A 90 1.52 10.53 4.74
C ALA A 90 2.55 9.49 5.23
N THR A 91 3.51 9.13 4.40
CA THR A 91 4.55 8.17 4.79
C THR A 91 5.52 8.78 5.80
N ARG A 92 5.87 10.06 5.66
CA ARG A 92 6.71 10.75 6.65
C ARG A 92 6.09 10.73 8.04
N ILE A 93 4.78 11.07 8.12
CA ILE A 93 4.03 11.05 9.38
C ILE A 93 3.98 9.62 9.94
N LEU A 94 3.63 8.65 9.10
CA LEU A 94 3.50 7.26 9.52
C LEU A 94 4.82 6.67 10.04
N VAL A 95 5.91 6.82 9.29
CA VAL A 95 7.23 6.29 9.67
C VAL A 95 7.68 6.89 11.00
N SER A 96 7.57 8.22 11.16
CA SER A 96 7.92 8.90 12.41
C SER A 96 7.09 8.38 13.60
N ALA A 97 5.78 8.20 13.41
CA ALA A 97 4.90 7.70 14.48
C ALA A 97 5.17 6.22 14.82
N MET A 98 5.44 5.38 13.81
CA MET A 98 5.77 3.97 14.02
C MET A 98 7.11 3.81 14.77
N GLU A 99 8.14 4.57 14.37
CA GLU A 99 9.44 4.54 15.05
C GLU A 99 9.34 5.04 16.49
N GLY A 100 8.57 6.09 16.75
CA GLY A 100 8.30 6.60 18.09
C GLY A 100 7.59 5.59 19.02
N LYS A 101 6.77 4.70 18.44
CA LYS A 101 6.08 3.63 19.17
C LYS A 101 6.82 2.27 19.17
N ALA A 102 8.03 2.20 18.62
CA ALA A 102 8.79 0.97 18.39
C ALA A 102 8.03 -0.11 17.56
N LEU A 103 7.02 0.31 16.80
CA LEU A 103 6.28 -0.56 15.88
C LEU A 103 7.09 -0.75 14.60
N LYS A 104 7.41 -1.98 14.24
CA LYS A 104 8.39 -2.25 13.17
C LYS A 104 7.79 -2.64 11.84
N ARG A 105 6.66 -3.38 11.80
CA ARG A 105 6.17 -4.01 10.57
C ARG A 105 5.34 -3.06 9.72
N LEU A 106 5.86 -2.67 8.55
CA LEU A 106 5.18 -1.86 7.54
C LEU A 106 5.08 -2.61 6.22
N ILE A 107 3.88 -2.72 5.67
CA ILE A 107 3.61 -3.23 4.32
C ILE A 107 3.02 -2.08 3.52
N CYS A 108 3.64 -1.70 2.41
CA CYS A 108 3.22 -0.54 1.64
C CYS A 108 2.93 -0.89 0.18
N VAL A 109 1.91 -0.26 -0.41
CA VAL A 109 1.60 -0.39 -1.84
C VAL A 109 2.07 0.85 -2.59
N THR A 110 2.94 0.66 -3.57
CA THR A 110 3.36 1.73 -4.47
C THR A 110 2.88 1.46 -5.91
N GLY A 111 3.69 0.89 -6.76
CA GLY A 111 3.35 0.50 -8.12
C GLY A 111 4.60 0.31 -8.99
N PHE A 112 4.49 -0.55 -9.99
CA PHE A 112 5.55 -0.71 -10.98
C PHE A 112 5.81 0.62 -11.70
N GLY A 113 7.07 1.05 -11.69
CA GLY A 113 7.48 2.37 -12.20
C GLY A 113 7.78 3.40 -11.11
N ALA A 114 7.60 3.07 -9.82
CA ALA A 114 8.11 3.85 -8.71
C ALA A 114 9.52 3.39 -8.31
N GLY A 115 10.29 4.27 -7.70
CA GLY A 115 11.64 3.99 -7.23
C GLY A 115 12.56 3.49 -8.35
N ASP A 116 13.35 2.48 -8.05
CA ASP A 116 14.27 1.82 -8.96
C ASP A 116 13.58 1.05 -10.11
N SER A 117 12.34 0.58 -9.94
CA SER A 117 11.58 -0.06 -11.02
C SER A 117 11.22 0.88 -12.18
N ARG A 118 11.44 2.20 -12.03
CA ARG A 118 11.27 3.19 -13.10
C ARG A 118 12.20 2.91 -14.29
N ALA A 119 13.39 2.38 -14.05
CA ALA A 119 14.34 2.03 -15.10
C ALA A 119 13.85 0.89 -15.99
N SER A 120 12.99 0.01 -15.47
CA SER A 120 12.44 -1.15 -16.19
C SER A 120 11.21 -0.85 -17.04
N ILE A 121 10.75 0.43 -17.09
CA ILE A 121 9.69 0.84 -18.00
C ILE A 121 10.26 0.94 -19.41
N SER A 122 9.64 0.23 -20.37
CA SER A 122 9.99 0.28 -21.80
C SER A 122 9.99 1.71 -22.34
N CYS A 123 10.94 2.06 -23.20
CA CYS A 123 11.07 3.39 -23.80
C CYS A 123 9.77 3.87 -24.46
N PHE A 124 9.03 2.99 -25.12
CA PHE A 124 7.75 3.34 -25.78
C PHE A 124 6.61 3.62 -24.80
N GLN A 125 6.64 3.03 -23.62
CA GLN A 125 5.63 3.23 -22.56
C GLN A 125 5.97 4.42 -21.66
N ARG A 126 7.21 4.86 -21.67
CA ARG A 126 7.75 5.85 -20.74
C ARG A 126 7.12 7.23 -20.92
N LEU A 127 6.94 7.69 -22.16
CA LEU A 127 6.41 9.02 -22.46
C LEU A 127 4.93 9.17 -22.08
N PRO A 128 4.00 8.31 -22.56
CA PRO A 128 2.60 8.40 -22.16
C PRO A 128 2.38 8.17 -20.66
N PHE A 129 3.15 7.26 -20.05
CA PHE A 129 3.09 7.02 -18.62
C PHE A 129 3.50 8.26 -17.80
N GLN A 130 4.57 8.94 -18.21
CA GLN A 130 5.05 10.15 -17.52
C GLN A 130 4.07 11.32 -17.65
N MET A 131 3.38 11.47 -18.78
CA MET A 131 2.40 12.54 -18.98
C MET A 131 1.20 12.40 -18.06
N VAL A 132 0.73 11.18 -17.82
CA VAL A 132 -0.49 10.93 -17.02
C VAL A 132 -0.17 10.69 -15.55
N PHE A 133 0.86 9.91 -15.26
CA PHE A 133 1.16 9.43 -13.90
C PHE A 133 2.46 9.97 -13.30
N GLY A 134 3.25 10.71 -14.07
CA GLY A 134 4.62 11.09 -13.70
C GLY A 134 4.73 11.76 -12.33
N ARG A 135 3.80 12.66 -11.99
CA ARG A 135 3.80 13.36 -10.68
C ARG A 135 3.49 12.42 -9.53
N ALA A 136 2.49 11.56 -9.67
CA ALA A 136 2.13 10.59 -8.63
C ALA A 136 3.23 9.56 -8.41
N TYR A 137 3.88 9.11 -9.49
CA TYR A 137 4.99 8.15 -9.41
C TYR A 137 6.30 8.77 -8.95
N ALA A 138 6.52 10.06 -9.19
CA ALA A 138 7.61 10.81 -8.58
C ALA A 138 7.44 10.86 -7.05
N ASP A 139 6.23 11.16 -6.56
CA ASP A 139 5.91 11.16 -5.14
C ASP A 139 6.02 9.78 -4.51
N LYS A 140 5.54 8.72 -5.20
CA LYS A 140 5.73 7.33 -4.76
C LYS A 140 7.21 6.92 -4.72
N SER A 141 8.05 7.48 -5.57
CA SER A 141 9.50 7.23 -5.51
C SER A 141 10.14 7.88 -4.28
N VAL A 142 9.64 9.05 -3.87
CA VAL A 142 10.04 9.67 -2.58
C VAL A 142 9.54 8.84 -1.41
N GLN A 143 8.29 8.37 -1.47
CA GLN A 143 7.70 7.45 -0.48
C GLN A 143 8.58 6.21 -0.28
N GLU A 144 8.95 5.52 -1.37
CA GLU A 144 9.78 4.30 -1.28
C GLU A 144 11.14 4.58 -0.65
N ARG A 145 11.77 5.71 -0.98
CA ARG A 145 13.05 6.09 -0.39
C ARG A 145 12.92 6.27 1.11
N MET A 146 11.92 7.02 1.58
CA MET A 146 11.68 7.22 3.01
C MET A 146 11.47 5.89 3.76
N ILE A 147 10.73 4.96 3.16
CA ILE A 147 10.50 3.63 3.75
C ILE A 147 11.81 2.85 3.80
N LYS A 148 12.58 2.84 2.72
CA LYS A 148 13.87 2.11 2.63
C LYS A 148 14.93 2.65 3.61
N ASP A 149 14.93 3.97 3.84
CA ASP A 149 15.86 4.65 4.74
C ASP A 149 15.45 4.52 6.22
N SER A 150 14.22 4.04 6.51
CA SER A 150 13.71 3.88 7.87
C SER A 150 14.27 2.64 8.58
N SER A 151 14.12 2.61 9.91
CA SER A 151 14.47 1.45 10.75
C SER A 151 13.41 0.35 10.76
N LEU A 152 12.38 0.45 9.90
CA LEU A 152 11.24 -0.46 9.87
C LEU A 152 11.54 -1.79 9.16
N ASP A 153 10.78 -2.80 9.52
CA ASP A 153 10.71 -4.08 8.82
C ASP A 153 9.67 -3.97 7.69
N TRP A 154 10.08 -3.35 6.60
CA TRP A 154 9.17 -3.00 5.52
C TRP A 154 9.08 -4.05 4.41
N THR A 155 7.94 -4.08 3.72
CA THR A 155 7.74 -4.74 2.42
C THR A 155 6.99 -3.76 1.51
N ILE A 156 7.49 -3.53 0.29
CA ILE A 156 6.86 -2.64 -0.69
C ILE A 156 6.30 -3.48 -1.83
N ALA A 157 4.98 -3.56 -1.95
CA ALA A 157 4.32 -4.19 -3.09
C ALA A 157 4.24 -3.22 -4.28
N ARG A 158 4.76 -3.63 -5.43
CA ARG A 158 4.74 -2.87 -6.69
C ARG A 158 3.83 -3.54 -7.71
N PRO A 159 2.50 -3.40 -7.60
CA PRO A 159 1.61 -3.98 -8.59
C PRO A 159 1.80 -3.32 -9.97
N GLY A 160 1.61 -4.12 -11.01
CA GLY A 160 1.41 -3.63 -12.38
C GLY A 160 0.07 -2.91 -12.54
N VAL A 161 -0.49 -2.91 -13.75
CA VAL A 161 -1.79 -2.28 -14.04
C VAL A 161 -2.91 -3.02 -13.30
N LEU A 162 -3.68 -2.25 -12.52
CA LEU A 162 -4.71 -2.79 -11.63
C LEU A 162 -6.02 -3.06 -12.34
N THR A 163 -6.57 -4.26 -12.16
CA THR A 163 -7.90 -4.67 -12.62
C THR A 163 -8.84 -4.91 -11.43
N ASN A 164 -10.14 -5.12 -11.72
CA ASN A 164 -11.15 -5.47 -10.73
C ASN A 164 -11.51 -6.98 -10.75
N GLY A 165 -10.59 -7.82 -11.21
CA GLY A 165 -10.74 -9.27 -11.22
C GLY A 165 -10.86 -9.87 -9.81
N ARG A 166 -11.33 -11.14 -9.75
CA ARG A 166 -11.42 -11.92 -8.51
C ARG A 166 -10.03 -12.26 -7.96
N ARG A 167 -9.96 -12.63 -6.68
CA ARG A 167 -8.78 -13.27 -6.09
C ARG A 167 -8.56 -14.62 -6.73
N THR A 168 -7.38 -14.83 -7.29
CA THR A 168 -6.98 -16.08 -7.93
C THR A 168 -5.90 -16.81 -7.15
N GLY A 169 -5.08 -16.07 -6.40
CA GLY A 169 -3.86 -16.57 -5.75
C GLY A 169 -2.79 -17.05 -6.74
N ARG A 170 -2.98 -16.80 -8.03
CA ARG A 170 -2.09 -17.25 -9.13
C ARG A 170 -1.44 -16.06 -9.80
N TYR A 171 -0.56 -15.38 -9.07
CA TYR A 171 0.23 -14.25 -9.56
C TYR A 171 1.71 -14.51 -9.34
N ARG A 172 2.53 -13.84 -10.11
CA ARG A 172 3.99 -13.88 -9.96
C ARG A 172 4.41 -12.78 -9.01
N ILE A 173 5.35 -13.12 -8.13
CA ILE A 173 6.05 -12.19 -7.24
C ILE A 173 7.48 -12.13 -7.75
N VAL A 174 7.83 -11.02 -8.39
CA VAL A 174 9.11 -10.85 -9.06
C VAL A 174 9.98 -9.92 -8.23
N ASP A 175 10.93 -10.51 -7.52
CA ASP A 175 11.86 -9.80 -6.62
C ASP A 175 13.15 -9.38 -7.35
N GLU A 176 13.58 -10.17 -8.34
CA GLU A 176 14.81 -9.92 -9.07
C GLU A 176 14.66 -8.76 -10.08
N PRO A 177 15.47 -7.68 -9.96
CA PRO A 177 15.32 -6.49 -10.81
C PRO A 177 15.44 -6.74 -12.31
N SER A 178 16.24 -7.70 -12.73
CA SER A 178 16.43 -8.08 -14.13
C SER A 178 15.17 -8.68 -14.77
N GLU A 179 14.26 -9.22 -13.95
CA GLU A 179 13.02 -9.84 -14.38
C GLU A 179 11.80 -8.89 -14.30
N TRP A 180 11.97 -7.68 -13.77
CA TRP A 180 10.86 -6.74 -13.62
C TRP A 180 10.25 -6.36 -14.95
N ARG A 181 8.95 -6.61 -15.10
CA ARG A 181 8.18 -6.26 -16.29
C ARG A 181 6.82 -5.69 -15.88
N ASN A 182 6.31 -4.80 -16.72
CA ASN A 182 4.94 -4.35 -16.56
C ASN A 182 3.98 -5.49 -16.96
N GLY A 183 2.87 -5.58 -16.25
CA GLY A 183 1.82 -6.56 -16.47
C GLY A 183 0.53 -6.09 -15.82
N ILE A 184 -0.45 -6.97 -15.78
CA ILE A 184 -1.73 -6.70 -15.11
C ILE A 184 -1.85 -7.54 -13.85
N ILE A 185 -2.63 -7.06 -12.86
CA ILE A 185 -2.97 -7.82 -11.66
C ILE A 185 -4.30 -7.32 -11.09
N SER A 186 -5.09 -8.20 -10.49
CA SER A 186 -6.31 -7.78 -9.79
C SER A 186 -5.99 -7.12 -8.46
N ARG A 187 -6.84 -6.16 -8.04
CA ARG A 187 -6.78 -5.59 -6.69
C ARG A 187 -6.92 -6.66 -5.60
N ALA A 188 -7.69 -7.70 -5.90
CA ALA A 188 -7.91 -8.81 -5.00
C ALA A 188 -6.64 -9.67 -4.80
N ASP A 189 -5.84 -9.87 -5.84
CA ASP A 189 -4.58 -10.60 -5.72
C ASP A 189 -3.47 -9.74 -5.08
N VAL A 190 -3.48 -8.42 -5.31
CA VAL A 190 -2.61 -7.53 -4.54
C VAL A 190 -2.95 -7.59 -3.05
N ALA A 191 -4.23 -7.57 -2.70
CA ALA A 191 -4.68 -7.70 -1.30
C ALA A 191 -4.28 -9.05 -0.70
N ASP A 192 -4.39 -10.15 -1.46
CA ASP A 192 -3.93 -11.48 -1.04
C ASP A 192 -2.43 -11.47 -0.69
N PHE A 193 -1.60 -10.85 -1.52
CA PHE A 193 -0.18 -10.68 -1.20
C PHE A 193 0.03 -9.90 0.09
N LEU A 194 -0.64 -8.75 0.24
CA LEU A 194 -0.47 -7.90 1.43
C LEU A 194 -0.87 -8.61 2.72
N VAL A 195 -1.97 -9.37 2.69
CA VAL A 195 -2.45 -10.13 3.85
C VAL A 195 -1.46 -11.24 4.21
N ARG A 196 -0.94 -11.97 3.23
CA ARG A 196 0.10 -12.97 3.48
C ARG A 196 1.34 -12.38 4.16
N GLN A 197 1.73 -11.15 3.79
CA GLN A 197 2.90 -10.47 4.38
C GLN A 197 2.70 -10.06 5.85
N ILE A 198 1.51 -10.20 6.42
CA ILE A 198 1.29 -9.98 7.86
C ILE A 198 2.15 -10.95 8.68
N GLU A 199 2.20 -12.20 8.27
CA GLU A 199 2.94 -13.28 8.96
C GLU A 199 4.19 -13.72 8.20
N ASP A 200 4.14 -13.72 6.85
CA ASP A 200 5.27 -14.08 5.99
C ASP A 200 6.32 -12.96 5.93
N ARG A 201 7.56 -13.31 6.20
CA ARG A 201 8.70 -12.39 6.21
C ARG A 201 9.66 -12.57 5.03
N THR A 202 9.30 -13.42 4.06
CA THR A 202 10.13 -13.72 2.87
C THR A 202 10.52 -12.47 2.09
N TYR A 203 9.62 -11.48 2.04
CA TYR A 203 9.85 -10.21 1.34
C TYR A 203 10.13 -9.03 2.29
N MET A 204 10.68 -9.32 3.48
CA MET A 204 11.14 -8.27 4.38
C MET A 204 12.30 -7.50 3.75
N ARG A 205 12.22 -6.16 3.79
CA ARG A 205 13.16 -5.22 3.16
C ARG A 205 13.31 -5.43 1.64
N LYS A 206 12.25 -5.92 1.00
CA LYS A 206 12.16 -6.13 -0.44
C LYS A 206 11.00 -5.37 -1.07
N ALA A 207 11.12 -5.13 -2.38
CA ALA A 207 10.14 -4.36 -3.14
C ALA A 207 9.71 -5.11 -4.42
N PRO A 208 9.07 -6.31 -4.28
CA PRO A 208 8.72 -7.13 -5.43
C PRO A 208 7.66 -6.50 -6.33
N VAL A 209 7.75 -6.80 -7.61
CA VAL A 209 6.74 -6.52 -8.62
C VAL A 209 5.71 -7.65 -8.64
N LEU A 210 4.42 -7.27 -8.67
CA LEU A 210 3.29 -8.20 -8.67
C LEU A 210 2.55 -8.13 -10.00
N VAL A 211 2.51 -9.24 -10.74
CA VAL A 211 1.87 -9.37 -12.07
C VAL A 211 1.36 -10.79 -12.30
N TYR A 212 0.49 -10.96 -13.29
CA TYR A 212 0.16 -12.28 -13.82
C TYR A 212 1.21 -12.82 -14.79
#